data_f2d285fd39704e5d3331ecbfcfc3b254
#
_entry.id   f2d285fd39704e5d3331ecbfcfc3b254
#
_cell.length_a   1.000
_cell.length_b   1.000
_cell.length_c   1.000
_cell.angle_alpha   90.00
_cell.angle_beta   90.00
_cell.angle_gamma   90.00
#
_symmetry.space_group_name_H-M   'P 1'
#
loop_
_entity.id
_entity.type
_entity.pdbx_description
1 polymer ?
#
loop_
_entity_poly.entity_id
_entity_poly.type
_entity_poly.pdbx_seq_one_letter_code
_entity_poly.pdbx_strand_id
1 'polypeptide(L)'
;MEELDNLIDSLVAKIGLPQQVRDDARMIASKMIEGRLAVRVQAHIVAIASILVACRLNGVGIGVRQISTLLPGRLGSKRAAKRAFELARRYVELFKPQVGVARYEDYVRLASKMLEIPEDAEMVAVELAKAFKEKYGRKLKPMAVAGASIYVALSKTGKQRIPMSIICSKLNITEPTLRNAVRHIYAVKAD
;
A
#
# COMPACT_ATOMS: atom_id res chain seq x y z
N MET A 1 7.47 -14.40 -20.22
CA MET A 1 6.69 -14.75 -19.00
C MET A 1 7.63 -14.93 -17.81
N GLU A 2 8.62 -15.78 -17.90
CA GLU A 2 9.53 -16.08 -16.79
C GLU A 2 10.20 -14.84 -16.16
N GLU A 3 10.69 -13.89 -16.96
CA GLU A 3 11.27 -12.62 -16.45
C GLU A 3 10.25 -11.79 -15.66
N LEU A 4 8.99 -11.74 -16.13
CA LEU A 4 7.92 -11.02 -15.46
C LEU A 4 7.54 -11.69 -14.13
N ASP A 5 7.46 -13.02 -14.12
CA ASP A 5 7.14 -13.81 -12.94
C ASP A 5 8.24 -13.66 -11.87
N ASN A 6 9.51 -13.72 -12.26
CA ASN A 6 10.66 -13.48 -11.38
C ASN A 6 10.63 -12.06 -10.78
N LEU A 7 10.22 -11.07 -11.58
CA LEU A 7 10.10 -9.69 -11.11
C LEU A 7 8.96 -9.52 -10.09
N ILE A 8 7.81 -10.16 -10.35
CA ILE A 8 6.68 -10.18 -9.42
C ILE A 8 7.10 -10.81 -8.09
N ASP A 9 7.76 -11.96 -8.15
CA ASP A 9 8.24 -12.68 -6.95
C ASP A 9 9.21 -11.84 -6.12
N SER A 10 10.18 -11.22 -6.78
CA SER A 10 11.14 -10.35 -6.12
C SER A 10 10.47 -9.17 -5.42
N LEU A 11 9.48 -8.53 -6.06
CA LEU A 11 8.76 -7.40 -5.49
C LEU A 11 7.87 -7.82 -4.31
N VAL A 12 7.14 -8.94 -4.47
CA VAL A 12 6.27 -9.50 -3.43
C VAL A 12 7.08 -9.88 -2.19
N ALA A 13 8.23 -10.55 -2.38
CA ALA A 13 9.13 -10.92 -1.28
C ALA A 13 9.71 -9.70 -0.56
N LYS A 14 10.16 -8.67 -1.30
CA LYS A 14 10.71 -7.43 -0.71
C LYS A 14 9.68 -6.66 0.14
N ILE A 15 8.40 -6.76 -0.19
CA ILE A 15 7.32 -6.10 0.57
C ILE A 15 6.86 -6.99 1.73
N GLY A 16 7.13 -8.29 1.69
CA GLY A 16 6.62 -9.26 2.66
C GLY A 16 5.13 -9.56 2.47
N LEU A 17 4.65 -9.58 1.21
CA LEU A 17 3.24 -9.87 0.89
C LEU A 17 2.96 -11.38 0.98
N PRO A 18 1.69 -11.78 1.28
CA PRO A 18 1.27 -13.18 1.30
C PRO A 18 1.48 -13.88 -0.04
N GLN A 19 1.68 -15.22 0.01
CA GLN A 19 1.83 -16.05 -1.18
C GLN A 19 0.61 -15.92 -2.11
N GLN A 20 -0.60 -15.85 -1.56
CA GLN A 20 -1.82 -15.67 -2.35
C GLN A 20 -1.75 -14.42 -3.24
N VAL A 21 -1.20 -13.31 -2.73
CA VAL A 21 -1.01 -12.08 -3.53
C VAL A 21 -0.05 -12.31 -4.69
N ARG A 22 0.99 -13.11 -4.49
CA ARG A 22 1.94 -13.48 -5.54
C ARG A 22 1.26 -14.26 -6.65
N ASP A 23 0.52 -15.30 -6.28
CA ASP A 23 -0.12 -16.20 -7.22
C ASP A 23 -1.22 -15.46 -8.02
N ASP A 24 -2.02 -14.63 -7.36
CA ASP A 24 -2.99 -13.75 -8.00
C ASP A 24 -2.33 -12.72 -8.92
N ALA A 25 -1.18 -12.14 -8.53
CA ALA A 25 -0.48 -11.17 -9.35
C ALA A 25 0.03 -11.79 -10.66
N ARG A 26 0.56 -13.02 -10.62
CA ARG A 26 0.97 -13.77 -11.82
C ARG A 26 -0.21 -14.05 -12.75
N MET A 27 -1.33 -14.53 -12.19
CA MET A 27 -2.56 -14.78 -12.96
C MET A 27 -3.09 -13.48 -13.60
N ILE A 28 -3.09 -12.37 -12.87
CA ILE A 28 -3.52 -11.06 -13.38
C ILE A 28 -2.59 -10.57 -14.48
N ALA A 29 -1.28 -10.74 -14.33
CA ALA A 29 -0.29 -10.38 -15.34
C ALA A 29 -0.52 -11.14 -16.65
N SER A 30 -0.75 -12.47 -16.59
CA SER A 30 -1.11 -13.30 -17.75
C SER A 30 -2.38 -12.78 -18.44
N LYS A 31 -3.44 -12.51 -17.66
CA LYS A 31 -4.69 -11.95 -18.19
C LYS A 31 -4.51 -10.57 -18.85
N MET A 32 -3.62 -9.71 -18.32
CA MET A 32 -3.30 -8.41 -18.92
C MET A 32 -2.61 -8.57 -20.28
N ILE A 33 -1.78 -9.59 -20.43
CA ILE A 33 -1.06 -9.89 -21.69
C ILE A 33 -2.01 -10.54 -22.71
N GLU A 34 -2.72 -11.58 -22.32
CA GLU A 34 -3.69 -12.30 -23.16
C GLU A 34 -4.81 -11.38 -23.64
N GLY A 35 -5.34 -10.54 -22.75
CA GLY A 35 -6.34 -9.52 -23.03
C GLY A 35 -5.80 -8.30 -23.81
N ARG A 36 -4.56 -8.33 -24.28
CA ARG A 36 -3.88 -7.26 -25.02
C ARG A 36 -3.84 -5.89 -24.32
N LEU A 37 -4.07 -5.83 -23.00
CA LEU A 37 -3.94 -4.60 -22.22
C LEU A 37 -2.49 -4.14 -22.08
N ALA A 38 -1.57 -5.10 -22.05
CA ALA A 38 -0.15 -4.89 -21.85
C ALA A 38 0.66 -4.79 -23.16
N VAL A 39 -0.01 -4.61 -24.32
CA VAL A 39 0.70 -4.45 -25.60
C VAL A 39 1.64 -3.24 -25.53
N ARG A 40 2.93 -3.47 -25.84
CA ARG A 40 4.02 -2.47 -25.75
C ARG A 40 4.19 -1.83 -24.36
N VAL A 41 3.71 -2.49 -23.29
CA VAL A 41 3.94 -2.08 -21.92
C VAL A 41 5.15 -2.82 -21.37
N GLN A 42 6.05 -2.10 -20.71
CA GLN A 42 7.26 -2.68 -20.13
C GLN A 42 6.92 -3.59 -18.94
N ALA A 43 7.65 -4.70 -18.81
CA ALA A 43 7.40 -5.75 -17.81
C ALA A 43 7.25 -5.20 -16.37
N HIS A 44 8.09 -4.24 -15.96
CA HIS A 44 8.00 -3.66 -14.62
C HIS A 44 6.68 -2.90 -14.36
N ILE A 45 6.08 -2.31 -15.39
CA ILE A 45 4.78 -1.62 -15.27
C ILE A 45 3.67 -2.66 -15.10
N VAL A 46 3.74 -3.77 -15.84
CA VAL A 46 2.79 -4.88 -15.71
C VAL A 46 2.92 -5.51 -14.32
N ALA A 47 4.14 -5.77 -13.84
CA ALA A 47 4.37 -6.32 -12.51
C ALA A 47 3.78 -5.42 -11.40
N ILE A 48 4.06 -4.11 -11.43
CA ILE A 48 3.51 -3.18 -10.44
C ILE A 48 1.97 -3.16 -10.50
N ALA A 49 1.40 -3.14 -11.71
CA ALA A 49 -0.05 -3.09 -11.89
C ALA A 49 -0.73 -4.37 -11.38
N SER A 50 -0.20 -5.54 -11.71
CA SER A 50 -0.75 -6.83 -11.30
C SER A 50 -0.66 -7.02 -9.78
N ILE A 51 0.46 -6.68 -9.16
CA ILE A 51 0.60 -6.70 -7.69
C ILE A 51 -0.39 -5.74 -7.03
N LEU A 52 -0.57 -4.54 -7.57
CA LEU A 52 -1.53 -3.57 -7.03
C LEU A 52 -2.97 -4.11 -7.05
N VAL A 53 -3.37 -4.76 -8.15
CA VAL A 53 -4.70 -5.37 -8.26
C VAL A 53 -4.83 -6.57 -7.31
N ALA A 54 -3.83 -7.47 -7.29
CA ALA A 54 -3.82 -8.63 -6.41
C ALA A 54 -3.92 -8.23 -4.91
N CYS A 55 -3.18 -7.20 -4.50
CA CYS A 55 -3.29 -6.66 -3.14
C CYS A 55 -4.71 -6.19 -2.82
N ARG A 56 -5.38 -5.52 -3.76
CA ARG A 56 -6.77 -5.07 -3.57
C ARG A 56 -7.76 -6.21 -3.49
N LEU A 57 -7.56 -7.28 -4.27
CA LEU A 57 -8.40 -8.49 -4.20
C LEU A 57 -8.28 -9.17 -2.82
N ASN A 58 -7.08 -9.16 -2.26
CA ASN A 58 -6.79 -9.80 -0.97
C ASN A 58 -6.93 -8.84 0.24
N GLY A 59 -7.52 -7.66 0.08
CA GLY A 59 -7.68 -6.70 1.16
C GLY A 59 -6.37 -6.12 1.71
N VAL A 60 -5.27 -6.21 0.94
CA VAL A 60 -3.98 -5.66 1.35
C VAL A 60 -3.88 -4.19 0.95
N GLY A 61 -3.75 -3.32 1.92
CA GLY A 61 -3.66 -1.87 1.72
C GLY A 61 -2.26 -1.42 1.29
N ILE A 62 -1.99 -1.36 -0.01
CA ILE A 62 -0.72 -0.85 -0.55
C ILE A 62 -0.94 0.23 -1.62
N GLY A 63 -0.03 1.20 -1.65
CA GLY A 63 -0.01 2.23 -2.69
C GLY A 63 0.93 1.87 -3.84
N VAL A 64 0.56 2.24 -5.07
CA VAL A 64 1.40 1.99 -6.27
C VAL A 64 2.82 2.53 -6.12
N ARG A 65 3.01 3.63 -5.40
CA ARG A 65 4.33 4.23 -5.15
C ARG A 65 5.21 3.35 -4.28
N GLN A 66 4.64 2.66 -3.29
CA GLN A 66 5.39 1.76 -2.42
C GLN A 66 5.95 0.57 -3.21
N ILE A 67 5.17 0.01 -4.13
CA ILE A 67 5.63 -1.06 -5.01
C ILE A 67 6.71 -0.52 -5.96
N SER A 68 6.46 0.62 -6.62
CA SER A 68 7.37 1.15 -7.63
C SER A 68 8.73 1.57 -7.07
N THR A 69 8.81 2.11 -5.86
CA THR A 69 10.08 2.56 -5.27
C THR A 69 11.04 1.44 -4.91
N LEU A 70 10.61 0.19 -4.94
CA LEU A 70 11.47 -0.99 -4.78
C LEU A 70 12.31 -1.30 -6.03
N LEU A 71 11.95 -0.68 -7.15
CA LEU A 71 12.68 -0.81 -8.40
C LEU A 71 13.74 0.30 -8.53
N PRO A 72 14.91 -0.02 -9.09
CA PRO A 72 16.00 0.94 -9.22
C PRO A 72 15.73 2.00 -10.28
N GLY A 73 16.23 3.22 -10.04
CA GLY A 73 16.30 4.29 -11.02
C GLY A 73 14.97 4.64 -11.72
N ARG A 74 15.01 4.68 -13.05
CA ARG A 74 13.84 5.06 -13.87
C ARG A 74 12.68 4.07 -13.79
N LEU A 75 12.94 2.79 -13.48
CA LEU A 75 11.91 1.76 -13.36
C LEU A 75 10.98 2.04 -12.19
N GLY A 76 11.49 2.63 -11.09
CA GLY A 76 10.72 3.04 -9.91
C GLY A 76 10.16 4.48 -9.97
N SER A 77 10.23 5.14 -11.10
CA SER A 77 9.88 6.56 -11.26
C SER A 77 8.39 6.86 -11.01
N LYS A 78 8.09 8.15 -10.74
CA LYS A 78 6.69 8.63 -10.65
C LYS A 78 5.89 8.34 -11.93
N ARG A 79 6.54 8.41 -13.08
CA ARG A 79 5.93 8.13 -14.40
C ARG A 79 5.56 6.65 -14.53
N ALA A 80 6.47 5.75 -14.12
CA ALA A 80 6.19 4.31 -14.11
C ALA A 80 5.03 3.97 -13.17
N ALA A 81 5.01 4.52 -11.95
CA ALA A 81 3.92 4.35 -11.00
C ALA A 81 2.57 4.83 -11.57
N LYS A 82 2.54 5.99 -12.24
CA LYS A 82 1.31 6.50 -12.87
C LYS A 82 0.81 5.55 -13.97
N ARG A 83 1.69 5.11 -14.86
CA ARG A 83 1.34 4.16 -15.94
C ARG A 83 0.85 2.81 -15.39
N ALA A 84 1.49 2.30 -14.34
CA ALA A 84 1.06 1.07 -13.68
C ALA A 84 -0.34 1.23 -13.04
N PHE A 85 -0.61 2.36 -12.41
CA PHE A 85 -1.94 2.65 -11.85
C PHE A 85 -3.01 2.73 -12.94
N GLU A 86 -2.72 3.38 -14.07
CA GLU A 86 -3.63 3.45 -15.22
C GLU A 86 -3.91 2.06 -15.81
N LEU A 87 -2.88 1.21 -15.93
CA LEU A 87 -3.02 -0.17 -16.39
C LEU A 87 -3.88 -1.00 -15.42
N ALA A 88 -3.63 -0.90 -14.13
CA ALA A 88 -4.43 -1.57 -13.10
C ALA A 88 -5.90 -1.14 -13.15
N ARG A 89 -6.17 0.15 -13.36
CA ARG A 89 -7.53 0.69 -13.50
C ARG A 89 -8.24 0.09 -14.73
N ARG A 90 -7.57 0.06 -15.89
CA ARG A 90 -8.13 -0.54 -17.12
C ARG A 90 -8.44 -2.02 -16.94
N TYR A 91 -7.55 -2.76 -16.25
CA TYR A 91 -7.82 -4.16 -15.93
C TYR A 91 -9.09 -4.32 -15.10
N VAL A 92 -9.27 -3.52 -14.05
CA VAL A 92 -10.46 -3.56 -13.20
C VAL A 92 -11.73 -3.20 -13.98
N GLU A 93 -11.66 -2.20 -14.86
CA GLU A 93 -12.79 -1.77 -15.71
C GLU A 93 -13.23 -2.88 -16.69
N LEU A 94 -12.28 -3.60 -17.29
CA LEU A 94 -12.57 -4.64 -18.30
C LEU A 94 -12.99 -5.97 -17.70
N PHE A 95 -12.25 -6.45 -16.71
CA PHE A 95 -12.48 -7.77 -16.13
C PHE A 95 -13.43 -7.76 -14.93
N LYS A 96 -13.81 -6.58 -14.44
CA LYS A 96 -14.72 -6.37 -13.30
C LYS A 96 -14.48 -7.34 -12.15
N PRO A 97 -13.22 -7.61 -11.74
CA PRO A 97 -12.97 -8.47 -10.60
C PRO A 97 -13.64 -7.87 -9.37
N GLN A 98 -14.06 -8.71 -8.43
CA GLN A 98 -14.58 -8.25 -7.13
C GLN A 98 -13.44 -7.66 -6.29
N VAL A 99 -12.99 -6.47 -6.67
CA VAL A 99 -11.93 -5.76 -5.96
C VAL A 99 -12.52 -5.05 -4.77
N GLY A 100 -12.16 -5.50 -3.58
CA GLY A 100 -12.45 -4.78 -2.34
C GLY A 100 -11.79 -3.39 -2.38
N VAL A 101 -12.48 -2.38 -1.87
CA VAL A 101 -11.86 -1.07 -1.64
C VAL A 101 -10.99 -1.21 -0.40
N ALA A 102 -9.66 -1.18 -0.57
CA ALA A 102 -8.74 -1.19 0.56
C ALA A 102 -9.12 -0.11 1.59
N ARG A 103 -9.30 -0.54 2.81
CA ARG A 103 -9.70 0.30 3.94
C ARG A 103 -8.47 0.87 4.62
N TYR A 104 -8.62 1.91 5.43
CA TYR A 104 -7.49 2.45 6.21
C TYR A 104 -6.89 1.40 7.14
N GLU A 105 -7.70 0.49 7.68
CA GLU A 105 -7.28 -0.62 8.52
C GLU A 105 -6.30 -1.55 7.81
N ASP A 106 -6.51 -1.82 6.52
CA ASP A 106 -5.62 -2.68 5.72
C ASP A 106 -4.24 -2.05 5.56
N TYR A 107 -4.20 -0.71 5.40
CA TYR A 107 -2.94 0.05 5.37
C TYR A 107 -2.25 0.08 6.74
N VAL A 108 -3.00 0.15 7.85
CA VAL A 108 -2.43 0.06 9.20
C VAL A 108 -1.79 -1.29 9.42
N ARG A 109 -2.48 -2.39 9.11
CA ARG A 109 -1.95 -3.75 9.26
C ARG A 109 -0.67 -3.98 8.45
N LEU A 110 -0.63 -3.50 7.18
CA LEU A 110 0.58 -3.57 6.38
C LEU A 110 1.71 -2.74 7.00
N ALA A 111 1.42 -1.50 7.39
CA ALA A 111 2.39 -0.60 7.99
C ALA A 111 2.92 -1.14 9.33
N SER A 112 2.07 -1.77 10.14
CA SER A 112 2.45 -2.44 11.40
C SER A 112 3.47 -3.55 11.16
N LYS A 113 3.25 -4.39 10.15
CA LYS A 113 4.22 -5.43 9.76
C LYS A 113 5.55 -4.83 9.30
N MET A 114 5.52 -3.78 8.46
CA MET A 114 6.73 -3.12 7.97
C MET A 114 7.54 -2.44 9.08
N LEU A 115 6.88 -2.00 10.13
CA LEU A 115 7.46 -1.29 11.28
C LEU A 115 7.68 -2.20 12.50
N GLU A 116 7.28 -3.48 12.40
CA GLU A 116 7.37 -4.47 13.47
C GLU A 116 6.68 -4.01 14.76
N ILE A 117 5.41 -3.52 14.62
CA ILE A 117 4.64 -2.96 15.71
C ILE A 117 4.00 -4.06 16.56
N PRO A 118 4.02 -3.96 17.91
CA PRO A 118 3.30 -4.87 18.79
C PRO A 118 1.79 -4.88 18.50
N GLU A 119 1.15 -6.04 18.68
CA GLU A 119 -0.25 -6.29 18.34
C GLU A 119 -1.21 -5.34 19.09
N ASP A 120 -0.95 -5.04 20.36
CA ASP A 120 -1.74 -4.10 21.15
C ASP A 120 -1.70 -2.67 20.59
N ALA A 121 -0.55 -2.22 20.11
CA ALA A 121 -0.42 -0.93 19.45
C ALA A 121 -1.05 -0.94 18.05
N GLU A 122 -0.99 -2.06 17.33
CA GLU A 122 -1.70 -2.23 16.06
C GLU A 122 -3.21 -2.09 16.23
N MET A 123 -3.80 -2.75 17.24
CA MET A 123 -5.23 -2.65 17.52
C MET A 123 -5.66 -1.20 17.76
N VAL A 124 -4.92 -0.46 18.60
CA VAL A 124 -5.20 0.96 18.85
C VAL A 124 -5.06 1.80 17.57
N ALA A 125 -4.05 1.50 16.74
CA ALA A 125 -3.86 2.22 15.48
C ALA A 125 -5.00 1.95 14.48
N VAL A 126 -5.54 0.73 14.43
CA VAL A 126 -6.70 0.36 13.61
C VAL A 126 -7.94 1.14 14.04
N GLU A 127 -8.21 1.24 15.34
CA GLU A 127 -9.35 2.03 15.86
C GLU A 127 -9.21 3.51 15.52
N LEU A 128 -8.02 4.10 15.68
CA LEU A 128 -7.76 5.49 15.30
C LEU A 128 -7.98 5.73 13.80
N ALA A 129 -7.57 4.79 12.95
CA ALA A 129 -7.76 4.91 11.50
C ALA A 129 -9.24 4.80 11.10
N LYS A 130 -10.03 3.96 11.79
CA LYS A 130 -11.49 3.88 11.60
C LYS A 130 -12.17 5.19 11.99
N ALA A 131 -11.90 5.67 13.18
CA ALA A 131 -12.46 6.94 13.68
C ALA A 131 -12.08 8.12 12.78
N PHE A 132 -10.83 8.16 12.27
CA PHE A 132 -10.44 9.14 11.26
C PHE A 132 -11.32 9.07 10.00
N LYS A 133 -11.58 7.86 9.49
CA LYS A 133 -12.40 7.67 8.30
C LYS A 133 -13.84 8.13 8.52
N GLU A 134 -14.41 7.85 9.67
CA GLU A 134 -15.77 8.29 10.04
C GLU A 134 -15.88 9.81 10.09
N LYS A 135 -14.91 10.48 10.74
CA LYS A 135 -14.93 11.95 10.89
C LYS A 135 -14.54 12.71 9.62
N TYR A 136 -13.55 12.23 8.86
CA TYR A 136 -12.94 12.98 7.75
C TYR A 136 -13.08 12.31 6.37
N GLY A 137 -13.61 11.10 6.27
CA GLY A 137 -13.74 10.37 5.03
C GLY A 137 -12.36 10.05 4.39
N ARG A 138 -12.22 10.35 3.10
CA ARG A 138 -10.97 10.12 2.34
C ARG A 138 -10.10 11.37 2.19
N LYS A 139 -10.05 12.22 3.18
CA LYS A 139 -9.34 13.51 3.13
C LYS A 139 -7.82 13.38 2.94
N LEU A 140 -7.21 12.36 3.51
CA LEU A 140 -5.76 12.15 3.49
C LEU A 140 -5.37 10.83 2.81
N LYS A 141 -4.09 10.74 2.37
CA LYS A 141 -3.54 9.51 1.78
C LYS A 141 -3.56 8.38 2.80
N PRO A 142 -4.06 7.18 2.45
CA PRO A 142 -4.24 6.10 3.40
C PRO A 142 -2.97 5.72 4.17
N MET A 143 -1.81 5.66 3.50
CA MET A 143 -0.55 5.32 4.16
C MET A 143 -0.09 6.41 5.15
N ALA A 144 -0.42 7.68 4.90
CA ALA A 144 -0.14 8.74 5.86
C ALA A 144 -1.01 8.61 7.12
N VAL A 145 -2.29 8.26 6.93
CA VAL A 145 -3.21 7.97 8.04
C VAL A 145 -2.71 6.76 8.84
N ALA A 146 -2.29 5.68 8.16
CA ALA A 146 -1.74 4.50 8.80
C ALA A 146 -0.50 4.82 9.65
N GLY A 147 0.48 5.51 9.07
CA GLY A 147 1.68 5.93 9.80
C GLY A 147 1.38 6.85 10.99
N ALA A 148 0.44 7.77 10.83
CA ALA A 148 0.01 8.67 11.90
C ALA A 148 -0.72 7.92 13.02
N SER A 149 -1.61 6.99 12.68
CA SER A 149 -2.33 6.16 13.65
C SER A 149 -1.37 5.30 14.47
N ILE A 150 -0.36 4.70 13.83
CA ILE A 150 0.70 3.93 14.50
C ILE A 150 1.51 4.83 15.42
N TYR A 151 1.97 6.00 14.94
CA TYR A 151 2.74 6.93 15.75
C TYR A 151 2.00 7.34 17.03
N VAL A 152 0.72 7.65 16.90
CA VAL A 152 -0.12 8.03 18.05
C VAL A 152 -0.40 6.82 18.96
N ALA A 153 -0.65 5.65 18.40
CA ALA A 153 -0.86 4.42 19.18
C ALA A 153 0.36 4.07 20.03
N LEU A 154 1.56 4.12 19.48
CA LEU A 154 2.81 3.90 20.21
C LEU A 154 3.02 4.90 21.33
N SER A 155 2.67 6.17 21.10
CA SER A 155 2.74 7.20 22.16
C SER A 155 1.78 6.92 23.31
N LYS A 156 0.67 6.21 23.08
CA LYS A 156 -0.34 5.88 24.10
C LYS A 156 -0.02 4.62 24.87
N THR A 157 0.48 3.60 24.17
CA THR A 157 0.83 2.33 24.81
C THR A 157 2.13 2.42 25.63
N GLY A 158 2.95 3.44 25.37
CA GLY A 158 4.19 3.70 26.13
C GLY A 158 5.30 2.66 25.94
N LYS A 159 5.05 1.60 25.15
CA LYS A 159 5.96 0.46 25.03
C LYS A 159 7.15 0.69 24.10
N GLN A 160 6.96 1.48 23.06
CA GLN A 160 7.98 1.72 22.02
C GLN A 160 7.83 3.10 21.42
N ARG A 161 8.94 3.79 21.19
CA ARG A 161 8.95 5.05 20.43
C ARG A 161 9.69 4.85 19.12
N ILE A 162 8.99 5.02 17.99
CA ILE A 162 9.58 5.01 16.67
C ILE A 162 9.68 6.46 16.18
N PRO A 163 10.88 6.95 15.82
CA PRO A 163 11.04 8.29 15.26
C PRO A 163 10.22 8.46 13.98
N MET A 164 9.65 9.65 13.77
CA MET A 164 8.90 9.96 12.54
C MET A 164 9.72 9.72 11.28
N SER A 165 11.03 9.97 11.31
CA SER A 165 11.94 9.73 10.18
C SER A 165 11.96 8.26 9.74
N ILE A 166 11.94 7.32 10.71
CA ILE A 166 11.89 5.87 10.41
C ILE A 166 10.54 5.50 9.80
N ILE A 167 9.43 6.00 10.36
CA ILE A 167 8.10 5.79 9.80
C ILE A 167 8.03 6.33 8.38
N CYS A 168 8.53 7.54 8.14
CA CYS A 168 8.57 8.17 6.83
C CYS A 168 9.38 7.37 5.81
N SER A 169 10.56 6.90 6.19
CA SER A 169 11.43 6.10 5.35
C SER A 169 10.79 4.75 4.98
N LYS A 170 10.33 3.99 5.98
CA LYS A 170 9.71 2.68 5.78
C LYS A 170 8.41 2.74 4.98
N LEU A 171 7.56 3.74 5.23
CA LEU A 171 6.26 3.89 4.57
C LEU A 171 6.31 4.75 3.29
N ASN A 172 7.48 5.25 2.90
CA ASN A 172 7.69 6.11 1.74
C ASN A 172 6.74 7.32 1.70
N ILE A 173 6.65 8.02 2.82
CA ILE A 173 5.90 9.25 2.98
C ILE A 173 6.83 10.37 3.46
N THR A 174 6.46 11.62 3.20
CA THR A 174 7.25 12.76 3.66
C THR A 174 6.88 13.15 5.08
N GLU A 175 7.83 13.69 5.83
CA GLU A 175 7.59 14.11 7.21
C GLU A 175 6.49 15.18 7.35
N PRO A 176 6.39 16.21 6.49
CA PRO A 176 5.26 17.14 6.51
C PRO A 176 3.90 16.44 6.33
N THR A 177 3.85 15.42 5.46
CA THR A 177 2.64 14.62 5.24
C THR A 177 2.26 13.85 6.49
N LEU A 178 3.24 13.20 7.14
CA LEU A 178 3.02 12.48 8.39
C LEU A 178 2.57 13.42 9.51
N ARG A 179 3.25 14.56 9.71
CA ARG A 179 2.88 15.57 10.72
C ARG A 179 1.46 16.09 10.56
N ASN A 180 1.07 16.37 9.31
CA ASN A 180 -0.30 16.78 9.03
C ASN A 180 -1.31 15.69 9.40
N ALA A 181 -1.03 14.44 9.05
CA ALA A 181 -1.91 13.32 9.41
C ALA A 181 -2.00 13.12 10.93
N VAL A 182 -0.88 13.24 11.66
CA VAL A 182 -0.83 13.13 13.12
C VAL A 182 -1.73 14.18 13.79
N ARG A 183 -1.72 15.44 13.32
CA ARG A 183 -2.63 16.48 13.82
C ARG A 183 -4.10 16.09 13.69
N HIS A 184 -4.47 15.51 12.56
CA HIS A 184 -5.85 15.06 12.34
C HIS A 184 -6.21 13.85 13.21
N ILE A 185 -5.27 12.90 13.43
CA ILE A 185 -5.51 11.76 14.32
C ILE A 185 -5.71 12.21 15.77
N TYR A 186 -4.92 13.18 16.25
CA TYR A 186 -5.15 13.76 17.59
C TYR A 186 -6.52 14.45 17.70
N ALA A 187 -6.95 15.16 16.66
CA ALA A 187 -8.26 15.86 16.63
C ALA A 187 -9.46 14.90 16.56
N VAL A 188 -9.29 13.65 16.16
CA VAL A 188 -10.35 12.62 16.21
C VAL A 188 -10.69 12.24 17.65
N LYS A 189 -9.75 12.38 18.56
CA LYS A 189 -9.87 11.92 19.94
C LYS A 189 -10.26 13.01 20.94
N ALA A 190 -10.33 14.26 20.50
CA ALA A 190 -10.70 15.41 21.35
C ALA A 190 -12.20 15.59 21.55
N ASP A 191 -13.00 14.79 20.84
CA ASP A 191 -14.47 14.71 20.95
C ASP A 191 -14.86 13.33 21.50
#